data_0dd2ef0001fc925916bf3272a8214876
#
_entry.id   0dd2ef0001fc925916bf3272a8214876
#
_cell.length_a   1.000
_cell.length_b   1.000
_cell.length_c   1.000
_cell.angle_alpha   90.00
_cell.angle_beta   90.00
_cell.angle_gamma   90.00
#
_symmetry.space_group_name_H-M   'P 1'
#
loop_
_entity.id
_entity.type
_entity.pdbx_description
1 polymer ?
#
loop_
_entity_poly.entity_id
_entity_poly.type
_entity_poly.pdbx_seq_one_letter_code
_entity_poly.pdbx_strand_id
1 'polypeptide(L)'
;MAKYVMALDAGTTSNRCILFNEKGEICSVAQKEFTQYFPKPGWVEHDANEIWSTQLGVAVEAMSKIGASAEDISAIGITNQRETTIVWDKATGDPVYHAIVWQCRRTSEYCDSLKEKGLVDTFRSKTGLVIDAYFSGTKLKWILDNVEGARERAERGELLFGTVETWLIWKLTKGRVHVTDYSNASRTMMFNINTLEWDEDILTELNIPKSLLPQAKPSSCIYGESDSQFFGGPIPVSGAAGDQQAALFGQTCFTAGEAKNTYGTGCFLLMNTGEKPVFSSNGLVTTIAWGLDGKVNYALEGSIFVAGAAVQWLRDELKFIDSAQDSEYMARKVKDTNGCYVVPAFTGLGAPHWDQYARGTVVGITRGVNKCHIIRATLDSLAYQVNDVLQAMRSDSGIELASLKVDGGASANNYLMQTQADIINAPVNRPQCVETTAMGAAYLAGLAVGYWENKEDVIKNWAIDRTFEPVISGEERTKRINGWNRAVKYSFDWAKED
;
A
#
# COMPACT_ATOMS: atom_id res chain seq x y z
N MET A 1 22.42 -20.61 -16.02
CA MET A 1 21.38 -20.32 -15.00
C MET A 1 20.93 -18.90 -15.22
N ALA A 2 19.61 -18.63 -15.13
CA ALA A 2 19.09 -17.27 -15.18
C ALA A 2 19.72 -16.42 -14.07
N LYS A 3 19.97 -15.14 -14.36
CA LYS A 3 20.77 -14.26 -13.52
C LYS A 3 19.96 -13.30 -12.67
N TYR A 4 18.69 -13.09 -13.07
CA TYR A 4 17.87 -12.02 -12.50
C TYR A 4 16.45 -12.49 -12.25
N VAL A 5 15.80 -11.81 -11.29
CA VAL A 5 14.33 -11.80 -11.14
C VAL A 5 13.86 -10.40 -11.51
N MET A 6 12.80 -10.33 -12.32
CA MET A 6 12.18 -9.09 -12.75
C MET A 6 11.02 -8.72 -11.82
N ALA A 7 11.05 -7.53 -11.24
CA ALA A 7 9.93 -6.95 -10.53
C ALA A 7 9.26 -5.87 -11.38
N LEU A 8 7.95 -6.02 -11.61
CA LEU A 8 7.08 -5.02 -12.21
C LEU A 8 6.31 -4.33 -11.08
N ASP A 9 6.55 -3.03 -10.90
CA ASP A 9 5.91 -2.20 -9.88
C ASP A 9 4.99 -1.19 -10.55
N ALA A 10 3.70 -1.51 -10.56
CA ALA A 10 2.65 -0.68 -11.14
C ALA A 10 2.07 0.27 -10.07
N GLY A 11 2.74 1.39 -9.84
CA GLY A 11 2.34 2.39 -8.84
C GLY A 11 1.16 3.26 -9.30
N THR A 12 0.76 4.19 -8.44
CA THR A 12 -0.39 5.08 -8.73
C THR A 12 -0.07 6.10 -9.83
N THR A 13 1.15 6.61 -9.88
CA THR A 13 1.53 7.69 -10.82
C THR A 13 2.54 7.26 -11.86
N SER A 14 3.19 6.12 -11.68
CA SER A 14 4.24 5.63 -12.56
C SER A 14 4.35 4.12 -12.50
N ASN A 15 4.84 3.53 -13.59
CA ASN A 15 5.24 2.14 -13.66
C ASN A 15 6.77 2.05 -13.58
N ARG A 16 7.25 1.01 -12.92
CA ARG A 16 8.67 0.74 -12.72
C ARG A 16 8.97 -0.72 -13.03
N CYS A 17 10.17 -0.97 -13.52
CA CYS A 17 10.76 -2.32 -13.60
C CYS A 17 12.12 -2.31 -12.95
N ILE A 18 12.38 -3.29 -12.07
CA ILE A 18 13.66 -3.47 -11.42
C ILE A 18 14.11 -4.92 -11.64
N LEU A 19 15.38 -5.10 -12.03
CA LEU A 19 16.02 -6.40 -12.13
C LEU A 19 16.93 -6.59 -10.92
N PHE A 20 16.66 -7.66 -10.16
CA PHE A 20 17.44 -8.04 -8.98
C PHE A 20 18.26 -9.30 -9.26
N ASN A 21 19.50 -9.35 -8.75
CA ASN A 21 20.30 -10.56 -8.75
C ASN A 21 20.00 -11.44 -7.50
N GLU A 22 20.68 -12.58 -7.40
CA GLU A 22 20.52 -13.55 -6.31
C GLU A 22 20.81 -12.96 -4.92
N LYS A 23 21.67 -11.93 -4.84
CA LYS A 23 21.98 -11.22 -3.59
C LYS A 23 20.95 -10.13 -3.24
N GLY A 24 19.90 -9.96 -4.04
CA GLY A 24 18.93 -8.87 -3.87
C GLY A 24 19.45 -7.49 -4.28
N GLU A 25 20.58 -7.43 -5.01
CA GLU A 25 21.14 -6.17 -5.50
C GLU A 25 20.40 -5.72 -6.76
N ILE A 26 20.15 -4.40 -6.84
CA ILE A 26 19.54 -3.78 -8.02
C ILE A 26 20.57 -3.73 -9.16
N CYS A 27 20.27 -4.44 -10.26
CA CYS A 27 21.12 -4.49 -11.45
C CYS A 27 20.66 -3.53 -12.55
N SER A 28 19.36 -3.29 -12.65
CA SER A 28 18.79 -2.34 -13.61
C SER A 28 17.47 -1.77 -13.10
N VAL A 29 17.18 -0.52 -13.46
CA VAL A 29 15.92 0.16 -13.15
C VAL A 29 15.46 0.95 -14.37
N ALA A 30 14.18 0.87 -14.68
CA ALA A 30 13.49 1.78 -15.58
C ALA A 30 12.16 2.22 -14.98
N GLN A 31 11.78 3.46 -15.19
CA GLN A 31 10.54 4.04 -14.67
C GLN A 31 9.95 5.02 -15.66
N LYS A 32 8.62 5.05 -15.74
CA LYS A 32 7.88 6.01 -16.55
C LYS A 32 6.55 6.35 -15.90
N GLU A 33 6.25 7.65 -15.87
CA GLU A 33 4.95 8.17 -15.46
C GLU A 33 3.89 7.91 -16.53
N PHE A 34 2.61 7.90 -16.13
CA PHE A 34 1.45 7.80 -17.01
C PHE A 34 0.37 8.81 -16.60
N THR A 35 -0.58 9.03 -17.49
CA THR A 35 -1.59 10.09 -17.37
C THR A 35 -2.57 9.81 -16.24
N GLN A 36 -2.85 10.83 -15.45
CA GLN A 36 -3.88 10.82 -14.41
C GLN A 36 -5.10 11.60 -14.91
N TYR A 37 -6.31 11.03 -14.78
CA TYR A 37 -7.54 11.66 -15.23
C TYR A 37 -8.43 12.04 -14.03
N PHE A 38 -8.93 13.26 -14.02
CA PHE A 38 -9.80 13.82 -12.98
C PHE A 38 -11.09 14.36 -13.58
N PRO A 39 -12.01 13.50 -14.10
CA PRO A 39 -13.15 13.94 -14.91
C PRO A 39 -14.19 14.75 -14.14
N LYS A 40 -14.28 14.57 -12.80
CA LYS A 40 -15.16 15.31 -11.89
C LYS A 40 -14.47 15.47 -10.52
N PRO A 41 -14.90 16.42 -9.68
CA PRO A 41 -14.39 16.51 -8.31
C PRO A 41 -14.50 15.18 -7.56
N GLY A 42 -13.41 14.72 -6.97
CA GLY A 42 -13.32 13.44 -6.25
C GLY A 42 -13.27 12.18 -7.14
N TRP A 43 -13.27 12.31 -8.46
CA TRP A 43 -13.11 11.21 -9.39
C TRP A 43 -11.66 11.09 -9.87
N VAL A 44 -11.15 9.89 -9.87
CA VAL A 44 -9.77 9.59 -10.31
C VAL A 44 -9.81 8.35 -11.20
N GLU A 45 -9.21 8.45 -12.39
CA GLU A 45 -9.20 7.39 -13.38
C GLU A 45 -7.82 7.26 -14.05
N HIS A 46 -7.52 6.05 -14.53
CA HIS A 46 -6.36 5.76 -15.36
C HIS A 46 -6.80 5.05 -16.67
N ASP A 47 -6.01 5.21 -17.73
CA ASP A 47 -6.14 4.36 -18.92
C ASP A 47 -5.41 3.04 -18.65
N ALA A 48 -6.16 1.92 -18.63
CA ALA A 48 -5.60 0.60 -18.40
C ALA A 48 -4.62 0.17 -19.52
N ASN A 49 -4.82 0.64 -20.75
CA ASN A 49 -3.90 0.37 -21.86
C ASN A 49 -2.60 1.17 -21.71
N GLU A 50 -2.66 2.39 -21.17
CA GLU A 50 -1.47 3.17 -20.85
C GLU A 50 -0.67 2.54 -19.70
N ILE A 51 -1.35 2.01 -18.66
CA ILE A 51 -0.69 1.21 -17.59
C ILE A 51 0.04 0.03 -18.23
N TRP A 52 -0.61 -0.76 -19.09
CA TRP A 52 0.01 -1.91 -19.75
C TRP A 52 1.21 -1.52 -20.63
N SER A 53 1.00 -0.57 -21.55
CA SER A 53 2.06 -0.18 -22.50
C SER A 53 3.27 0.42 -21.82
N THR A 54 3.05 1.22 -20.76
CA THR A 54 4.11 1.83 -19.97
C THR A 54 4.86 0.77 -19.16
N GLN A 55 4.14 -0.20 -18.55
CA GLN A 55 4.76 -1.28 -17.78
C GLN A 55 5.61 -2.19 -18.66
N LEU A 56 5.11 -2.57 -19.83
CA LEU A 56 5.89 -3.34 -20.80
C LEU A 56 7.10 -2.55 -21.29
N GLY A 57 6.93 -1.26 -21.58
CA GLY A 57 8.01 -0.40 -22.05
C GLY A 57 9.17 -0.33 -21.04
N VAL A 58 8.89 -0.12 -19.75
CA VAL A 58 9.94 -0.08 -18.72
C VAL A 58 10.57 -1.45 -18.46
N ALA A 59 9.81 -2.55 -18.65
CA ALA A 59 10.39 -3.91 -18.55
C ALA A 59 11.43 -4.16 -19.66
N VAL A 60 11.10 -3.85 -20.90
CA VAL A 60 12.01 -3.98 -22.04
C VAL A 60 13.20 -3.04 -21.90
N GLU A 61 13.00 -1.79 -21.44
CA GLU A 61 14.06 -0.82 -21.20
C GLU A 61 15.04 -1.31 -20.13
N ALA A 62 14.52 -1.84 -18.99
CA ALA A 62 15.36 -2.35 -17.91
C ALA A 62 16.25 -3.53 -18.38
N MET A 63 15.70 -4.45 -19.15
CA MET A 63 16.46 -5.55 -19.76
C MET A 63 17.53 -5.02 -20.73
N SER A 64 17.15 -4.09 -21.62
CA SER A 64 18.05 -3.51 -22.62
C SER A 64 19.26 -2.79 -22.01
N LYS A 65 19.07 -2.08 -20.89
CA LYS A 65 20.14 -1.34 -20.18
C LYS A 65 21.34 -2.22 -19.80
N ILE A 66 21.10 -3.49 -19.54
CA ILE A 66 22.15 -4.44 -19.14
C ILE A 66 22.36 -5.58 -20.15
N GLY A 67 21.70 -5.50 -21.32
CA GLY A 67 21.80 -6.52 -22.37
C GLY A 67 21.23 -7.89 -21.96
N ALA A 68 20.27 -7.94 -21.04
CA ALA A 68 19.63 -9.18 -20.62
C ALA A 68 18.63 -9.68 -21.67
N SER A 69 18.62 -11.00 -21.88
CA SER A 69 17.61 -11.72 -22.67
C SER A 69 16.56 -12.37 -21.77
N ALA A 70 15.50 -12.94 -22.36
CA ALA A 70 14.51 -13.70 -21.61
C ALA A 70 15.14 -14.88 -20.82
N GLU A 71 16.17 -15.52 -21.36
CA GLU A 71 16.88 -16.64 -20.71
C GLU A 71 17.66 -16.21 -19.45
N ASP A 72 17.97 -14.93 -19.33
CA ASP A 72 18.63 -14.36 -18.13
C ASP A 72 17.65 -14.06 -17.00
N ILE A 73 16.32 -14.10 -17.26
CA ILE A 73 15.27 -13.78 -16.28
C ILE A 73 14.62 -15.08 -15.78
N SER A 74 14.75 -15.37 -14.49
CA SER A 74 14.17 -16.55 -13.84
C SER A 74 12.64 -16.46 -13.71
N ALA A 75 12.15 -15.28 -13.36
CA ALA A 75 10.73 -15.06 -13.05
C ALA A 75 10.35 -13.58 -13.11
N ILE A 76 9.06 -13.34 -13.28
CA ILE A 76 8.43 -12.03 -13.15
C ILE A 76 7.58 -12.02 -11.88
N GLY A 77 7.85 -11.05 -10.99
CA GLY A 77 7.00 -10.68 -9.87
C GLY A 77 6.30 -9.37 -10.15
N ILE A 78 5.04 -9.26 -9.75
CA ILE A 78 4.21 -8.07 -9.97
C ILE A 78 3.77 -7.51 -8.62
N THR A 79 3.94 -6.22 -8.43
CA THR A 79 3.32 -5.47 -7.35
C THR A 79 2.59 -4.27 -7.94
N ASN A 80 1.54 -3.79 -7.27
CA ASN A 80 0.63 -2.83 -7.86
C ASN A 80 -0.04 -1.94 -6.82
N GLN A 81 -0.45 -0.74 -7.26
CA GLN A 81 -1.49 0.01 -6.57
C GLN A 81 -2.71 -0.87 -6.38
N ARG A 82 -3.17 -1.02 -5.14
CA ARG A 82 -4.28 -1.92 -4.81
C ARG A 82 -5.63 -1.29 -5.18
N GLU A 83 -6.70 -2.06 -5.15
CA GLU A 83 -8.12 -1.68 -5.26
C GLU A 83 -8.52 -1.00 -6.59
N THR A 84 -7.58 -0.54 -7.40
CA THR A 84 -7.87 0.06 -8.70
C THR A 84 -8.54 -0.98 -9.60
N THR A 85 -9.72 -0.62 -10.11
CA THR A 85 -10.69 -1.55 -10.71
C THR A 85 -10.69 -1.43 -12.22
N ILE A 86 -10.45 -2.54 -12.91
CA ILE A 86 -10.44 -2.63 -14.37
C ILE A 86 -11.46 -3.68 -14.82
N VAL A 87 -12.26 -3.35 -15.85
CA VAL A 87 -13.19 -4.28 -16.52
C VAL A 87 -12.91 -4.24 -18.01
N TRP A 88 -12.77 -5.42 -18.63
CA TRP A 88 -12.44 -5.50 -20.05
C TRP A 88 -13.20 -6.63 -20.76
N ASP A 89 -13.30 -6.50 -22.05
CA ASP A 89 -13.85 -7.53 -22.94
C ASP A 89 -12.92 -8.74 -22.99
N LYS A 90 -13.48 -9.93 -22.72
CA LYS A 90 -12.73 -11.19 -22.68
C LYS A 90 -12.17 -11.59 -24.04
N ALA A 91 -12.84 -11.24 -25.13
CA ALA A 91 -12.46 -11.66 -26.49
C ALA A 91 -11.44 -10.70 -27.12
N THR A 92 -11.62 -9.39 -26.93
CA THR A 92 -10.75 -8.37 -27.54
C THR A 92 -9.64 -7.89 -26.62
N GLY A 93 -9.86 -7.92 -25.32
CA GLY A 93 -8.95 -7.36 -24.32
C GLY A 93 -9.05 -5.84 -24.20
N ASP A 94 -10.12 -5.24 -24.71
CA ASP A 94 -10.33 -3.79 -24.61
C ASP A 94 -11.03 -3.45 -23.30
N PRO A 95 -10.51 -2.48 -22.51
CA PRO A 95 -11.21 -1.97 -21.35
C PRO A 95 -12.56 -1.36 -21.75
N VAL A 96 -13.63 -1.69 -21.00
CA VAL A 96 -14.97 -1.13 -21.26
C VAL A 96 -15.13 0.27 -20.68
N TYR A 97 -14.25 0.63 -19.77
CA TYR A 97 -14.17 1.94 -19.12
C TYR A 97 -12.75 2.19 -18.61
N HIS A 98 -12.40 3.44 -18.30
CA HIS A 98 -11.14 3.74 -17.60
C HIS A 98 -11.06 2.97 -16.28
N ALA A 99 -9.85 2.61 -15.86
CA ALA A 99 -9.61 2.04 -14.55
C ALA A 99 -10.03 3.04 -13.46
N ILE A 100 -10.93 2.64 -12.57
CA ILE A 100 -11.34 3.49 -11.44
C ILE A 100 -10.35 3.31 -10.31
N VAL A 101 -9.60 4.39 -9.99
CA VAL A 101 -8.49 4.38 -9.06
C VAL A 101 -8.97 4.26 -7.61
N TRP A 102 -8.16 3.68 -6.74
CA TRP A 102 -8.42 3.52 -5.30
C TRP A 102 -8.79 4.84 -4.59
N GLN A 103 -8.26 5.97 -5.05
CA GLN A 103 -8.54 7.31 -4.52
C GLN A 103 -9.94 7.85 -4.88
N CYS A 104 -10.61 7.24 -5.87
CA CYS A 104 -11.86 7.74 -6.42
C CYS A 104 -13.02 7.59 -5.42
N ARG A 105 -13.78 8.69 -5.20
CA ARG A 105 -14.86 8.76 -4.22
C ARG A 105 -16.26 8.63 -4.82
N ARG A 106 -16.39 8.31 -6.12
CA ARG A 106 -17.70 8.28 -6.84
C ARG A 106 -18.72 7.31 -6.27
N THR A 107 -18.29 6.31 -5.51
CA THR A 107 -19.18 5.30 -4.93
C THR A 107 -19.46 5.53 -3.45
N SER A 108 -19.13 6.69 -2.90
CA SER A 108 -19.32 7.00 -1.47
C SER A 108 -20.78 6.91 -1.03
N GLU A 109 -21.71 7.46 -1.81
CA GLU A 109 -23.15 7.39 -1.51
C GLU A 109 -23.66 5.94 -1.47
N TYR A 110 -23.18 5.10 -2.38
CA TYR A 110 -23.55 3.69 -2.34
C TYR A 110 -22.97 2.97 -1.11
N CYS A 111 -21.73 3.30 -0.71
CA CYS A 111 -21.18 2.80 0.55
C CYS A 111 -22.03 3.20 1.75
N ASP A 112 -22.52 4.43 1.80
CA ASP A 112 -23.38 4.89 2.90
C ASP A 112 -24.71 4.13 2.90
N SER A 113 -25.31 3.86 1.75
CA SER A 113 -26.51 3.03 1.65
C SER A 113 -26.33 1.60 2.18
N LEU A 114 -25.15 0.99 1.98
CA LEU A 114 -24.80 -0.33 2.53
C LEU A 114 -24.68 -0.28 4.07
N LYS A 115 -24.12 0.81 4.61
CA LYS A 115 -24.05 1.02 6.08
C LYS A 115 -25.44 1.21 6.68
N GLU A 116 -26.30 1.98 6.04
CA GLU A 116 -27.71 2.19 6.45
C GLU A 116 -28.52 0.90 6.46
N LYS A 117 -28.23 -0.04 5.54
CA LYS A 117 -28.78 -1.41 5.55
C LYS A 117 -28.27 -2.29 6.70
N GLY A 118 -27.33 -1.81 7.52
CA GLY A 118 -26.77 -2.56 8.64
C GLY A 118 -25.75 -3.62 8.25
N LEU A 119 -25.10 -3.51 7.08
CA LEU A 119 -24.18 -4.53 6.54
C LEU A 119 -22.74 -4.40 7.04
N VAL A 120 -22.43 -3.41 7.89
CA VAL A 120 -21.05 -3.14 8.37
C VAL A 120 -20.38 -4.38 8.96
N ASP A 121 -21.05 -5.08 9.89
CA ASP A 121 -20.49 -6.26 10.55
C ASP A 121 -20.35 -7.45 9.59
N THR A 122 -21.29 -7.59 8.64
CA THR A 122 -21.23 -8.63 7.61
C THR A 122 -19.99 -8.47 6.75
N PHE A 123 -19.74 -7.27 6.21
CA PHE A 123 -18.54 -7.02 5.42
C PHE A 123 -17.27 -7.17 6.25
N ARG A 124 -17.23 -6.59 7.45
CA ARG A 124 -16.05 -6.68 8.33
C ARG A 124 -15.69 -8.12 8.67
N SER A 125 -16.65 -8.93 9.10
CA SER A 125 -16.37 -10.32 9.53
C SER A 125 -15.93 -11.23 8.40
N LYS A 126 -16.37 -10.97 7.16
CA LYS A 126 -16.02 -11.76 5.98
C LYS A 126 -14.77 -11.27 5.28
N THR A 127 -14.62 -9.96 5.12
CA THR A 127 -13.54 -9.38 4.30
C THR A 127 -12.42 -8.73 5.10
N GLY A 128 -12.63 -8.45 6.40
CA GLY A 128 -11.71 -7.69 7.23
C GLY A 128 -11.73 -6.18 6.98
N LEU A 129 -12.57 -5.71 6.04
CA LEU A 129 -12.58 -4.34 5.56
C LEU A 129 -13.75 -3.55 6.14
N VAL A 130 -13.61 -2.22 6.14
CA VAL A 130 -14.71 -1.29 6.32
C VAL A 130 -15.43 -1.08 4.98
N ILE A 131 -16.71 -0.70 5.01
CA ILE A 131 -17.43 -0.30 3.80
C ILE A 131 -16.98 1.10 3.41
N ASP A 132 -16.19 1.20 2.33
CA ASP A 132 -15.67 2.47 1.83
C ASP A 132 -15.42 2.41 0.31
N ALA A 133 -15.55 3.55 -0.37
CA ALA A 133 -15.27 3.71 -1.79
C ALA A 133 -13.81 3.42 -2.18
N TYR A 134 -12.93 3.29 -1.21
CA TYR A 134 -11.54 2.87 -1.39
C TYR A 134 -11.42 1.51 -2.08
N PHE A 135 -12.25 0.55 -1.70
CA PHE A 135 -12.17 -0.84 -2.14
C PHE A 135 -12.85 -1.11 -3.49
N SER A 136 -12.52 -2.22 -4.16
CA SER A 136 -12.89 -2.46 -5.57
C SER A 136 -14.37 -2.75 -5.81
N GLY A 137 -15.05 -3.46 -4.90
CA GLY A 137 -16.38 -4.02 -5.15
C GLY A 137 -17.43 -3.00 -5.58
N THR A 138 -17.49 -1.84 -4.91
CA THR A 138 -18.44 -0.76 -5.25
C THR A 138 -18.09 -0.08 -6.58
N LYS A 139 -16.80 -0.01 -6.95
CA LYS A 139 -16.35 0.50 -8.26
C LYS A 139 -16.74 -0.44 -9.39
N LEU A 140 -16.58 -1.76 -9.19
CA LEU A 140 -17.02 -2.76 -10.14
C LEU A 140 -18.53 -2.66 -10.37
N LYS A 141 -19.32 -2.61 -9.28
CA LYS A 141 -20.77 -2.38 -9.38
C LYS A 141 -21.08 -1.12 -10.17
N TRP A 142 -20.39 -0.02 -9.89
CA TRP A 142 -20.61 1.24 -10.59
C TRP A 142 -20.39 1.12 -12.10
N ILE A 143 -19.32 0.43 -12.54
CA ILE A 143 -19.06 0.19 -13.96
C ILE A 143 -20.22 -0.59 -14.60
N LEU A 144 -20.66 -1.68 -13.94
CA LEU A 144 -21.76 -2.50 -14.46
C LEU A 144 -23.08 -1.74 -14.57
N ASP A 145 -23.34 -0.80 -13.67
CA ASP A 145 -24.60 -0.04 -13.61
C ASP A 145 -24.58 1.22 -14.49
N ASN A 146 -23.40 1.77 -14.84
CA ASN A 146 -23.30 3.08 -15.50
C ASN A 146 -22.67 3.04 -16.91
N VAL A 147 -22.01 1.94 -17.27
CA VAL A 147 -21.46 1.78 -18.63
C VAL A 147 -22.48 1.00 -19.46
N GLU A 148 -22.88 1.59 -20.58
CA GLU A 148 -23.89 1.03 -21.48
C GLU A 148 -23.55 -0.41 -21.90
N GLY A 149 -24.49 -1.34 -21.71
CA GLY A 149 -24.37 -2.74 -22.05
C GLY A 149 -23.40 -3.56 -21.19
N ALA A 150 -22.73 -2.95 -20.20
CA ALA A 150 -21.74 -3.66 -19.38
C ALA A 150 -22.38 -4.76 -18.53
N ARG A 151 -23.53 -4.48 -17.93
CA ARG A 151 -24.22 -5.45 -17.08
C ARG A 151 -24.67 -6.68 -17.86
N GLU A 152 -25.35 -6.50 -18.96
CA GLU A 152 -25.84 -7.59 -19.80
C GLU A 152 -24.69 -8.43 -20.37
N ARG A 153 -23.58 -7.78 -20.71
CA ARG A 153 -22.37 -8.47 -21.19
C ARG A 153 -21.70 -9.26 -20.07
N ALA A 154 -21.67 -8.71 -18.87
CA ALA A 154 -21.14 -9.40 -17.70
C ALA A 154 -21.96 -10.64 -17.34
N GLU A 155 -23.30 -10.54 -17.38
CA GLU A 155 -24.21 -11.66 -17.13
C GLU A 155 -24.06 -12.78 -18.19
N ARG A 156 -23.71 -12.43 -19.44
CA ARG A 156 -23.38 -13.39 -20.48
C ARG A 156 -21.96 -13.97 -20.41
N GLY A 157 -21.13 -13.50 -19.42
CA GLY A 157 -19.76 -13.96 -19.26
C GLY A 157 -18.78 -13.44 -20.32
N GLU A 158 -19.07 -12.31 -20.93
CA GLU A 158 -18.25 -11.67 -21.97
C GLU A 158 -17.22 -10.73 -21.43
N LEU A 159 -17.34 -10.32 -20.15
CA LEU A 159 -16.45 -9.39 -19.49
C LEU A 159 -15.62 -10.08 -18.41
N LEU A 160 -14.45 -9.53 -18.14
CA LEU A 160 -13.56 -9.90 -17.05
C LEU A 160 -13.29 -8.68 -16.17
N PHE A 161 -13.09 -8.94 -14.87
CA PHE A 161 -12.68 -7.97 -13.87
C PHE A 161 -11.30 -8.33 -13.34
N GLY A 162 -10.54 -7.31 -12.93
CA GLY A 162 -9.33 -7.47 -12.15
C GLY A 162 -8.85 -6.16 -11.53
N THR A 163 -7.96 -6.32 -10.59
CA THR A 163 -7.05 -5.26 -10.13
C THR A 163 -5.86 -5.18 -11.09
N VAL A 164 -4.94 -4.24 -10.87
CA VAL A 164 -3.89 -3.94 -11.85
C VAL A 164 -3.00 -5.15 -12.13
N GLU A 165 -2.64 -5.95 -11.12
CA GLU A 165 -1.83 -7.16 -11.32
C GLU A 165 -2.57 -8.21 -12.17
N THR A 166 -3.87 -8.39 -11.96
CA THR A 166 -4.68 -9.31 -12.77
C THR A 166 -4.68 -8.89 -14.23
N TRP A 167 -4.84 -7.59 -14.50
CA TRP A 167 -4.74 -7.01 -15.84
C TRP A 167 -3.38 -7.27 -16.46
N LEU A 168 -2.29 -7.02 -15.73
CA LEU A 168 -0.92 -7.23 -16.21
C LEU A 168 -0.64 -8.71 -16.49
N ILE A 169 -1.06 -9.63 -15.62
CA ILE A 169 -0.92 -11.08 -15.83
C ILE A 169 -1.69 -11.50 -17.07
N TRP A 170 -2.94 -11.03 -17.22
CA TRP A 170 -3.77 -11.34 -18.39
C TRP A 170 -3.14 -10.83 -19.69
N LYS A 171 -2.60 -9.61 -19.70
CA LYS A 171 -1.89 -9.04 -20.86
C LYS A 171 -0.60 -9.77 -21.16
N LEU A 172 0.25 -10.03 -20.14
CA LEU A 172 1.52 -10.77 -20.30
C LEU A 172 1.30 -12.18 -20.88
N THR A 173 0.22 -12.84 -20.48
CA THR A 173 -0.12 -14.17 -20.94
C THR A 173 -1.02 -14.20 -22.19
N LYS A 174 -1.28 -13.03 -22.80
CA LYS A 174 -2.19 -12.92 -23.96
C LYS A 174 -3.56 -13.56 -23.74
N GLY A 175 -4.17 -13.30 -22.60
CA GLY A 175 -5.50 -13.76 -22.24
C GLY A 175 -5.60 -15.23 -21.83
N ARG A 176 -4.47 -15.95 -21.71
CA ARG A 176 -4.47 -17.36 -21.30
C ARG A 176 -4.76 -17.57 -19.82
N VAL A 177 -4.46 -16.56 -18.99
CA VAL A 177 -4.57 -16.67 -17.53
C VAL A 177 -5.33 -15.48 -16.96
N HIS A 178 -6.40 -15.78 -16.20
CA HIS A 178 -7.21 -14.79 -15.48
C HIS A 178 -7.17 -15.11 -13.99
N VAL A 179 -6.22 -14.52 -13.28
CA VAL A 179 -5.95 -14.78 -11.86
C VAL A 179 -5.67 -13.50 -11.12
N THR A 180 -5.91 -13.52 -9.82
CA THR A 180 -5.44 -12.54 -8.83
C THR A 180 -4.73 -13.26 -7.68
N ASP A 181 -3.90 -12.55 -6.91
CA ASP A 181 -3.36 -13.12 -5.68
C ASP A 181 -4.27 -12.86 -4.47
N TYR A 182 -4.07 -13.62 -3.38
CA TYR A 182 -4.88 -13.48 -2.18
C TYR A 182 -4.78 -12.09 -1.56
N SER A 183 -3.61 -11.42 -1.63
CA SER A 183 -3.44 -10.10 -1.04
C SER A 183 -4.29 -9.05 -1.78
N ASN A 184 -4.28 -9.03 -3.11
CA ASN A 184 -5.13 -8.15 -3.92
C ASN A 184 -6.62 -8.53 -3.82
N ALA A 185 -6.95 -9.83 -3.85
CA ALA A 185 -8.32 -10.29 -3.67
C ALA A 185 -8.90 -9.78 -2.35
N SER A 186 -8.13 -9.80 -1.26
CA SER A 186 -8.55 -9.31 0.06
C SER A 186 -8.86 -7.80 0.09
N ARG A 187 -8.46 -7.04 -0.94
CA ARG A 187 -8.72 -5.58 -1.06
C ARG A 187 -9.95 -5.26 -1.87
N THR A 188 -10.66 -6.25 -2.36
CA THR A 188 -11.81 -6.04 -3.25
C THR A 188 -13.12 -5.76 -2.53
N MET A 189 -13.22 -6.04 -1.24
CA MET A 189 -14.47 -6.06 -0.46
C MET A 189 -15.48 -7.13 -0.94
N MET A 190 -15.01 -8.10 -1.73
CA MET A 190 -15.81 -9.22 -2.27
C MET A 190 -15.25 -10.58 -1.87
N PHE A 191 -14.02 -10.62 -1.36
CA PHE A 191 -13.29 -11.85 -1.05
C PHE A 191 -13.37 -12.17 0.44
N ASN A 192 -13.80 -13.38 0.77
CA ASN A 192 -13.86 -13.85 2.13
C ASN A 192 -12.49 -14.33 2.58
N ILE A 193 -11.85 -13.57 3.48
CA ILE A 193 -10.49 -13.85 3.95
C ILE A 193 -10.40 -15.08 4.87
N ASN A 194 -11.54 -15.61 5.36
CA ASN A 194 -11.57 -16.78 6.20
C ASN A 194 -11.63 -18.07 5.37
N THR A 195 -12.35 -18.05 4.23
CA THR A 195 -12.54 -19.22 3.36
C THR A 195 -11.60 -19.20 2.14
N LEU A 196 -10.96 -18.05 1.85
CA LEU A 196 -10.12 -17.79 0.66
C LEU A 196 -10.90 -17.97 -0.66
N GLU A 197 -12.15 -17.54 -0.65
CA GLU A 197 -13.06 -17.61 -1.79
C GLU A 197 -13.83 -16.29 -1.97
N TRP A 198 -14.36 -16.06 -3.17
CA TRP A 198 -15.30 -14.99 -3.43
C TRP A 198 -16.60 -15.24 -2.66
N ASP A 199 -17.07 -14.26 -1.88
CA ASP A 199 -18.22 -14.42 -0.98
C ASP A 199 -19.54 -14.25 -1.72
N GLU A 200 -20.31 -15.31 -1.84
CA GLU A 200 -21.57 -15.36 -2.60
C GLU A 200 -22.63 -14.38 -2.06
N ASP A 201 -22.71 -14.19 -0.74
CA ASP A 201 -23.69 -13.28 -0.15
C ASP A 201 -23.34 -11.82 -0.51
N ILE A 202 -22.06 -11.48 -0.45
CA ILE A 202 -21.56 -10.15 -0.84
C ILE A 202 -21.74 -9.92 -2.33
N LEU A 203 -21.42 -10.90 -3.17
CA LEU A 203 -21.63 -10.80 -4.62
C LEU A 203 -23.10 -10.59 -4.95
N THR A 204 -24.00 -11.28 -4.24
CA THR A 204 -25.45 -11.10 -4.38
C THR A 204 -25.89 -9.70 -3.99
N GLU A 205 -25.45 -9.18 -2.82
CA GLU A 205 -25.76 -7.83 -2.37
C GLU A 205 -25.27 -6.75 -3.34
N LEU A 206 -24.07 -6.91 -3.87
CA LEU A 206 -23.49 -6.00 -4.85
C LEU A 206 -24.03 -6.21 -6.27
N ASN A 207 -24.80 -7.27 -6.49
CA ASN A 207 -25.27 -7.73 -7.83
C ASN A 207 -24.14 -7.86 -8.84
N ILE A 208 -23.10 -8.64 -8.48
CA ILE A 208 -21.91 -8.87 -9.30
C ILE A 208 -21.90 -10.34 -9.76
N PRO A 209 -21.92 -10.60 -11.06
CA PRO A 209 -21.81 -11.95 -11.60
C PRO A 209 -20.44 -12.57 -11.30
N LYS A 210 -20.42 -13.76 -10.73
CA LYS A 210 -19.17 -14.48 -10.38
C LYS A 210 -18.29 -14.78 -11.59
N SER A 211 -18.86 -14.89 -12.77
CA SER A 211 -18.15 -15.13 -14.03
C SER A 211 -17.13 -14.04 -14.42
N LEU A 212 -17.28 -12.83 -13.86
CA LEU A 212 -16.34 -11.72 -14.03
C LEU A 212 -15.02 -11.93 -13.28
N LEU A 213 -15.06 -12.70 -12.17
CA LEU A 213 -14.02 -12.67 -11.17
C LEU A 213 -12.86 -13.61 -11.52
N PRO A 214 -11.59 -13.18 -11.26
CA PRO A 214 -10.42 -14.02 -11.49
C PRO A 214 -10.35 -15.16 -10.47
N GLN A 215 -9.63 -16.22 -10.82
CA GLN A 215 -9.27 -17.22 -9.84
C GLN A 215 -8.26 -16.63 -8.83
N ALA A 216 -8.57 -16.65 -7.54
CA ALA A 216 -7.65 -16.25 -6.49
C ALA A 216 -6.63 -17.38 -6.22
N LYS A 217 -5.35 -17.00 -6.13
CA LYS A 217 -4.22 -17.93 -5.92
C LYS A 217 -3.27 -17.39 -4.84
N PRO A 218 -2.35 -18.23 -4.30
CA PRO A 218 -1.28 -17.76 -3.43
C PRO A 218 -0.43 -16.66 -4.10
N SER A 219 0.17 -15.78 -3.29
CA SER A 219 1.01 -14.67 -3.78
C SER A 219 2.32 -15.16 -4.41
N SER A 220 2.78 -16.38 -4.03
CA SER A 220 3.95 -17.03 -4.60
C SER A 220 3.54 -18.37 -5.19
N CYS A 221 3.32 -18.40 -6.49
CA CYS A 221 3.06 -19.61 -7.28
C CYS A 221 3.20 -19.28 -8.77
N ILE A 222 3.44 -20.26 -9.63
CA ILE A 222 3.48 -20.06 -11.07
C ILE A 222 2.04 -19.85 -11.56
N TYR A 223 1.73 -18.63 -12.01
CA TYR A 223 0.42 -18.29 -12.62
C TYR A 223 0.36 -18.71 -14.08
N GLY A 224 1.48 -18.56 -14.80
CA GLY A 224 1.62 -18.86 -16.22
C GLY A 224 2.94 -18.32 -16.75
N GLU A 225 3.10 -18.28 -18.07
CA GLU A 225 4.28 -17.74 -18.73
C GLU A 225 3.92 -16.54 -19.60
N SER A 226 4.81 -15.55 -19.64
CA SER A 226 4.68 -14.43 -20.58
C SER A 226 4.74 -14.92 -22.02
N ASP A 227 4.04 -14.22 -22.91
CA ASP A 227 4.13 -14.53 -24.33
C ASP A 227 5.52 -14.15 -24.88
N SER A 228 6.11 -15.04 -25.67
CA SER A 228 7.48 -14.89 -26.20
C SER A 228 7.68 -13.61 -27.02
N GLN A 229 6.61 -13.05 -27.58
CA GLN A 229 6.70 -11.81 -28.37
C GLN A 229 7.14 -10.60 -27.55
N PHE A 230 6.96 -10.60 -26.22
CA PHE A 230 7.26 -9.44 -25.39
C PHE A 230 8.74 -9.34 -25.04
N PHE A 231 9.39 -10.48 -24.79
CA PHE A 231 10.78 -10.54 -24.28
C PHE A 231 11.71 -11.40 -25.11
N GLY A 232 11.23 -11.91 -26.25
CA GLY A 232 12.01 -12.84 -27.11
C GLY A 232 12.04 -14.29 -26.61
N GLY A 233 11.33 -14.62 -25.53
CA GLY A 233 11.17 -15.93 -24.94
C GLY A 233 10.14 -15.91 -23.81
N PRO A 234 9.62 -17.09 -23.38
CA PRO A 234 8.69 -17.16 -22.26
C PRO A 234 9.43 -16.95 -20.95
N ILE A 235 8.82 -16.21 -20.02
CA ILE A 235 9.30 -16.01 -18.65
C ILE A 235 8.16 -16.36 -17.69
N PRO A 236 8.39 -17.19 -16.65
CA PRO A 236 7.38 -17.49 -15.65
C PRO A 236 6.90 -16.24 -14.94
N VAL A 237 5.59 -16.03 -14.84
CA VAL A 237 4.95 -15.03 -13.99
C VAL A 237 4.54 -15.76 -12.72
N SER A 238 5.21 -15.52 -11.61
CA SER A 238 5.15 -16.41 -10.46
C SER A 238 5.09 -15.71 -9.08
N GLY A 239 5.00 -14.40 -9.07
CA GLY A 239 4.77 -13.61 -7.85
C GLY A 239 3.79 -12.48 -8.10
N ALA A 240 2.84 -12.27 -7.19
CA ALA A 240 1.97 -11.11 -7.20
C ALA A 240 1.59 -10.72 -5.78
N ALA A 241 1.61 -9.43 -5.47
CA ALA A 241 1.11 -8.88 -4.21
C ALA A 241 0.78 -7.40 -4.37
N GLY A 242 -0.23 -6.94 -3.62
CA GLY A 242 -0.46 -5.51 -3.47
C GLY A 242 0.77 -4.78 -2.92
N ASP A 243 0.95 -3.51 -3.28
CA ASP A 243 2.15 -2.73 -2.98
C ASP A 243 2.56 -2.76 -1.51
N GLN A 244 1.60 -2.62 -0.61
CA GLN A 244 1.88 -2.60 0.84
C GLN A 244 2.21 -3.99 1.39
N GLN A 245 1.59 -5.04 0.86
CA GLN A 245 1.89 -6.43 1.19
C GLN A 245 3.25 -6.85 0.63
N ALA A 246 3.56 -6.46 -0.60
CA ALA A 246 4.87 -6.67 -1.20
C ALA A 246 5.97 -5.97 -0.37
N ALA A 247 5.74 -4.73 0.07
CA ALA A 247 6.67 -4.02 0.96
C ALA A 247 6.87 -4.74 2.31
N LEU A 248 5.79 -5.27 2.90
CA LEU A 248 5.88 -6.07 4.14
C LEU A 248 6.74 -7.33 3.93
N PHE A 249 6.57 -8.01 2.78
CA PHE A 249 7.37 -9.18 2.41
C PHE A 249 8.82 -8.82 2.12
N GLY A 250 9.07 -7.75 1.35
CA GLY A 250 10.40 -7.25 1.03
C GLY A 250 11.17 -6.72 2.24
N GLN A 251 10.47 -6.22 3.24
CA GLN A 251 11.02 -5.91 4.57
C GLN A 251 11.25 -7.16 5.43
N THR A 252 11.00 -8.36 4.90
CA THR A 252 11.17 -9.63 5.64
C THR A 252 10.43 -9.67 6.98
N CYS A 253 9.22 -9.10 7.04
CA CYS A 253 8.37 -9.13 8.24
C CYS A 253 7.62 -10.46 8.33
N PHE A 254 8.34 -11.57 8.46
CA PHE A 254 7.79 -12.94 8.37
C PHE A 254 7.21 -13.46 9.66
N THR A 255 7.51 -12.83 10.78
CA THR A 255 7.06 -13.25 12.11
C THR A 255 5.95 -12.33 12.62
N ALA A 256 4.97 -12.89 13.34
CA ALA A 256 3.93 -12.09 13.97
C ALA A 256 4.54 -11.04 14.93
N GLY A 257 4.07 -9.81 14.85
CA GLY A 257 4.61 -8.65 15.58
C GLY A 257 5.70 -7.86 14.84
N GLU A 258 6.21 -8.37 13.73
CA GLU A 258 7.04 -7.54 12.84
C GLU A 258 6.14 -6.63 12.01
N ALA A 259 6.54 -5.37 11.93
CA ALA A 259 5.78 -4.34 11.23
C ALA A 259 6.68 -3.51 10.32
N LYS A 260 6.09 -3.02 9.25
CA LYS A 260 6.72 -2.02 8.37
C LYS A 260 5.91 -0.74 8.32
N ASN A 261 6.57 0.38 8.09
CA ASN A 261 5.94 1.66 7.76
C ASN A 261 6.60 2.29 6.55
N THR A 262 5.83 2.51 5.50
CA THR A 262 6.27 3.23 4.31
C THR A 262 5.94 4.71 4.45
N TYR A 263 6.96 5.57 4.52
CA TYR A 263 6.83 7.03 4.62
C TYR A 263 6.81 7.66 3.23
N GLY A 264 5.63 7.68 2.61
CA GLY A 264 5.35 8.38 1.36
C GLY A 264 4.65 9.73 1.58
N THR A 265 3.74 10.11 0.70
CA THR A 265 2.83 11.27 0.87
C THR A 265 2.03 11.15 2.16
N GLY A 266 1.46 9.96 2.41
CA GLY A 266 0.99 9.47 3.70
C GLY A 266 1.91 8.37 4.25
N CYS A 267 1.48 7.69 5.32
CA CYS A 267 2.12 6.47 5.79
C CYS A 267 1.16 5.29 5.70
N PHE A 268 1.69 4.15 5.29
CA PHE A 268 0.97 2.87 5.32
C PHE A 268 1.72 1.90 6.22
N LEU A 269 1.09 1.60 7.35
CA LEU A 269 1.63 0.74 8.38
C LEU A 269 0.97 -0.63 8.30
N LEU A 270 1.76 -1.69 8.17
CA LEU A 270 1.30 -3.07 8.23
C LEU A 270 2.06 -3.84 9.30
N MET A 271 1.32 -4.61 10.11
CA MET A 271 1.88 -5.55 11.07
C MET A 271 1.44 -6.97 10.71
N ASN A 272 2.39 -7.87 10.56
CA ASN A 272 2.11 -9.30 10.41
C ASN A 272 1.46 -9.84 11.71
N THR A 273 0.27 -10.43 11.61
CA THR A 273 -0.48 -11.00 12.73
C THR A 273 -0.43 -12.54 12.78
N GLY A 274 0.31 -13.16 11.85
CA GLY A 274 0.45 -14.62 11.75
C GLY A 274 -0.63 -15.26 10.87
N GLU A 275 -0.90 -16.55 11.10
CA GLU A 275 -1.74 -17.39 10.24
C GLU A 275 -3.25 -17.28 10.56
N LYS A 276 -3.65 -16.37 11.45
CA LYS A 276 -5.07 -16.13 11.79
C LYS A 276 -5.41 -14.66 11.61
N PRO A 277 -6.57 -14.34 11.02
CA PRO A 277 -7.02 -12.97 10.91
C PRO A 277 -7.32 -12.38 12.29
N VAL A 278 -6.90 -11.15 12.52
CA VAL A 278 -7.25 -10.34 13.68
C VAL A 278 -8.18 -9.23 13.20
N PHE A 279 -9.43 -9.24 13.65
CA PHE A 279 -10.41 -8.20 13.29
C PHE A 279 -10.28 -7.01 14.22
N SER A 280 -10.14 -5.83 13.63
CA SER A 280 -9.94 -4.60 14.39
C SER A 280 -11.25 -4.05 14.94
N SER A 281 -11.23 -3.62 16.20
CA SER A 281 -12.26 -2.79 16.83
C SER A 281 -11.86 -1.31 16.92
N ASN A 282 -10.62 -0.99 16.56
CA ASN A 282 -10.02 0.34 16.66
C ASN A 282 -9.83 1.03 15.29
N GLY A 283 -10.66 0.69 14.29
CA GLY A 283 -10.65 1.36 12.99
C GLY A 283 -9.52 0.94 12.05
N LEU A 284 -8.80 -0.14 12.31
CA LEU A 284 -7.82 -0.69 11.39
C LEU A 284 -8.48 -1.63 10.37
N VAL A 285 -7.75 -1.95 9.33
CA VAL A 285 -8.17 -2.90 8.29
C VAL A 285 -7.43 -4.22 8.49
N THR A 286 -8.18 -5.33 8.43
CA THR A 286 -7.58 -6.67 8.38
C THR A 286 -7.44 -7.08 6.92
N THR A 287 -6.27 -7.57 6.53
CA THR A 287 -5.98 -7.93 5.14
C THR A 287 -5.15 -9.22 5.10
N ILE A 288 -5.13 -9.90 3.95
CA ILE A 288 -4.18 -10.98 3.74
C ILE A 288 -2.83 -10.34 3.40
N ALA A 289 -1.79 -10.75 4.11
CA ALA A 289 -0.42 -10.33 3.86
C ALA A 289 0.16 -11.03 2.62
N TRP A 290 0.10 -12.36 2.60
CA TRP A 290 0.49 -13.20 1.46
C TRP A 290 -0.01 -14.63 1.62
N GLY A 291 -0.04 -15.37 0.50
CA GLY A 291 -0.12 -16.82 0.47
C GLY A 291 1.20 -17.41 -0.03
N LEU A 292 1.79 -18.32 0.72
CA LEU A 292 3.06 -18.97 0.42
C LEU A 292 3.09 -20.37 1.04
N ASP A 293 3.57 -21.39 0.30
CA ASP A 293 3.76 -22.77 0.77
C ASP A 293 2.51 -23.39 1.43
N GLY A 294 1.34 -23.11 0.85
CA GLY A 294 0.05 -23.61 1.37
C GLY A 294 -0.45 -22.93 2.64
N LYS A 295 0.23 -21.90 3.11
CA LYS A 295 -0.12 -21.08 4.27
C LYS A 295 -0.50 -19.69 3.88
N VAL A 296 -1.35 -19.05 4.68
CA VAL A 296 -1.75 -17.66 4.53
C VAL A 296 -1.36 -16.89 5.79
N ASN A 297 -0.68 -15.78 5.60
CA ASN A 297 -0.41 -14.82 6.66
C ASN A 297 -1.34 -13.61 6.51
N TYR A 298 -1.74 -13.06 7.65
CA TYR A 298 -2.61 -11.89 7.75
C TYR A 298 -1.85 -10.70 8.30
N ALA A 299 -2.39 -9.52 8.06
CA ALA A 299 -1.86 -8.28 8.61
C ALA A 299 -2.98 -7.35 9.07
N LEU A 300 -2.69 -6.55 10.09
CA LEU A 300 -3.43 -5.33 10.38
C LEU A 300 -2.80 -4.17 9.63
N GLU A 301 -3.63 -3.33 9.02
CA GLU A 301 -3.21 -2.15 8.28
C GLU A 301 -3.85 -0.89 8.86
N GLY A 302 -3.02 0.13 9.06
CA GLY A 302 -3.46 1.49 9.35
C GLY A 302 -2.88 2.48 8.36
N SER A 303 -3.73 3.38 7.87
CA SER A 303 -3.38 4.41 6.89
C SER A 303 -3.37 5.78 7.55
N ILE A 304 -2.26 6.50 7.39
CA ILE A 304 -2.07 7.89 7.80
C ILE A 304 -2.04 8.72 6.52
N PHE A 305 -2.99 9.65 6.38
CA PHE A 305 -3.20 10.35 5.11
C PHE A 305 -2.13 11.39 4.80
N VAL A 306 -1.56 12.00 5.84
CA VAL A 306 -0.61 13.12 5.70
C VAL A 306 0.68 12.82 6.46
N ALA A 307 1.75 12.55 5.72
CA ALA A 307 3.10 12.35 6.25
C ALA A 307 4.11 13.21 5.47
N GLY A 308 4.70 12.71 4.40
CA GLY A 308 5.58 13.51 3.53
C GLY A 308 4.91 14.76 2.97
N ALA A 309 3.58 14.73 2.78
CA ALA A 309 2.80 15.90 2.41
C ALA A 309 2.91 17.05 3.42
N ALA A 310 3.09 16.76 4.72
CA ALA A 310 3.31 17.81 5.72
C ALA A 310 4.69 18.50 5.54
N VAL A 311 5.71 17.74 5.14
CA VAL A 311 7.04 18.29 4.82
C VAL A 311 6.99 19.12 3.51
N GLN A 312 6.25 18.64 2.52
CA GLN A 312 5.99 19.40 1.28
C GLN A 312 5.28 20.72 1.59
N TRP A 313 4.27 20.72 2.45
CA TRP A 313 3.57 21.92 2.90
C TRP A 313 4.51 22.94 3.56
N LEU A 314 5.45 22.49 4.41
CA LEU A 314 6.49 23.37 4.98
C LEU A 314 7.37 24.01 3.90
N ARG A 315 7.66 23.28 2.79
CA ARG A 315 8.48 23.73 1.69
C ARG A 315 7.69 24.61 0.72
N ASP A 316 6.57 24.11 0.22
CA ASP A 316 5.88 24.67 -0.96
C ASP A 316 4.94 25.82 -0.59
N GLU A 317 4.25 25.73 0.56
CA GLU A 317 3.28 26.74 0.98
C GLU A 317 3.84 27.70 2.02
N LEU A 318 4.43 27.20 3.11
CA LEU A 318 4.97 28.05 4.15
C LEU A 318 6.34 28.63 3.82
N LYS A 319 7.07 28.04 2.87
CA LYS A 319 8.44 28.47 2.49
C LYS A 319 9.40 28.52 3.69
N PHE A 320 9.24 27.61 4.66
CA PHE A 320 10.11 27.53 5.82
C PHE A 320 11.41 26.80 5.56
N ILE A 321 11.43 25.95 4.53
CA ILE A 321 12.56 25.15 4.03
C ILE A 321 12.60 25.22 2.51
N ASP A 322 13.77 25.04 1.93
CA ASP A 322 13.96 25.02 0.47
C ASP A 322 13.90 23.59 -0.09
N SER A 323 14.29 22.60 0.72
CA SER A 323 14.24 21.18 0.39
C SER A 323 13.72 20.36 1.56
N ALA A 324 13.25 19.13 1.30
CA ALA A 324 12.81 18.21 2.36
C ALA A 324 13.94 17.87 3.34
N GLN A 325 15.18 17.81 2.86
CA GLN A 325 16.39 17.53 3.66
C GLN A 325 16.64 18.61 4.70
N ASP A 326 16.32 19.87 4.42
CA ASP A 326 16.50 20.99 5.35
C ASP A 326 15.67 20.81 6.61
N SER A 327 14.59 20.05 6.56
CA SER A 327 13.72 19.81 7.71
C SER A 327 14.47 19.18 8.89
N GLU A 328 15.38 18.24 8.64
CA GLU A 328 16.21 17.63 9.69
C GLU A 328 17.12 18.65 10.34
N TYR A 329 17.85 19.42 9.53
CA TYR A 329 18.76 20.44 10.03
C TYR A 329 18.03 21.50 10.86
N MET A 330 16.90 21.99 10.36
CA MET A 330 16.11 23.02 11.05
C MET A 330 15.49 22.50 12.35
N ALA A 331 14.99 21.26 12.37
CA ALA A 331 14.47 20.64 13.60
C ALA A 331 15.54 20.49 14.69
N ARG A 332 16.79 20.22 14.30
CA ARG A 332 17.92 20.09 15.22
C ARG A 332 18.44 21.43 15.79
N LYS A 333 18.03 22.58 15.22
CA LYS A 333 18.39 23.91 15.75
C LYS A 333 17.72 24.27 17.07
N VAL A 334 16.68 23.57 17.45
CA VAL A 334 15.94 23.79 18.70
C VAL A 334 15.99 22.54 19.56
N LYS A 335 15.98 22.69 20.86
CA LYS A 335 16.08 21.60 21.82
C LYS A 335 14.82 20.73 21.84
N ASP A 336 13.65 21.37 21.75
CA ASP A 336 12.33 20.77 21.79
C ASP A 336 11.35 21.60 20.94
N THR A 337 10.06 21.32 20.98
CA THR A 337 9.02 22.06 20.25
C THR A 337 8.52 23.30 21.01
N ASN A 338 9.07 23.59 22.19
CA ASN A 338 8.61 24.63 23.11
C ASN A 338 7.08 24.53 23.41
N GLY A 339 6.58 23.30 23.51
CA GLY A 339 5.16 23.01 23.76
C GLY A 339 4.24 23.15 22.54
N CYS A 340 4.79 23.43 21.35
CA CYS A 340 4.03 23.52 20.11
C CYS A 340 3.79 22.10 19.55
N TYR A 341 2.55 21.86 19.08
CA TYR A 341 2.16 20.66 18.34
C TYR A 341 1.50 21.04 17.02
N VAL A 342 1.81 20.29 15.98
CA VAL A 342 1.18 20.39 14.66
C VAL A 342 0.39 19.11 14.40
N VAL A 343 -0.91 19.24 14.13
CA VAL A 343 -1.76 18.13 13.69
C VAL A 343 -2.01 18.30 12.19
N PRO A 344 -1.38 17.52 11.30
CA PRO A 344 -1.43 17.75 9.87
C PRO A 344 -2.66 17.10 9.22
N ALA A 345 -3.85 17.37 9.74
CA ALA A 345 -5.12 16.81 9.25
C ALA A 345 -5.64 17.56 8.00
N PHE A 346 -4.80 17.72 6.96
CA PHE A 346 -5.15 18.53 5.77
C PHE A 346 -6.35 18.00 4.99
N THR A 347 -6.54 16.69 5.00
CA THR A 347 -7.65 15.97 4.35
C THR A 347 -8.47 15.14 5.33
N GLY A 348 -8.50 15.55 6.61
CA GLY A 348 -9.03 14.77 7.71
C GLY A 348 -7.97 13.86 8.35
N LEU A 349 -8.39 13.10 9.34
CA LEU A 349 -7.58 12.10 10.03
C LEU A 349 -8.00 10.68 9.61
N GLY A 350 -7.01 9.84 9.30
CA GLY A 350 -7.19 8.42 9.05
C GLY A 350 -7.25 7.59 10.35
N ALA A 351 -6.79 6.34 10.27
CA ALA A 351 -6.75 5.44 11.42
C ALA A 351 -5.89 6.03 12.57
N PRO A 352 -6.29 5.83 13.84
CA PRO A 352 -7.51 5.19 14.31
C PRO A 352 -8.70 6.17 14.44
N HIS A 353 -8.53 7.44 14.14
CA HIS A 353 -9.50 8.52 14.47
C HIS A 353 -10.68 8.58 13.51
N TRP A 354 -10.45 8.38 12.21
CA TRP A 354 -11.46 8.41 11.13
C TRP A 354 -12.37 9.64 11.14
N ASP A 355 -11.78 10.83 11.31
CA ASP A 355 -12.47 12.10 11.24
C ASP A 355 -12.20 12.83 9.92
N GLN A 356 -13.16 12.78 9.00
CA GLN A 356 -13.10 13.47 7.71
C GLN A 356 -13.25 15.00 7.82
N TYR A 357 -13.79 15.49 8.95
CA TYR A 357 -14.00 16.91 9.22
C TYR A 357 -12.83 17.55 9.96
N ALA A 358 -11.91 16.77 10.49
CA ALA A 358 -10.68 17.30 11.07
C ALA A 358 -9.91 18.14 10.05
N ARG A 359 -9.25 19.20 10.53
CA ARG A 359 -8.37 20.05 9.71
C ARG A 359 -7.04 20.29 10.40
N GLY A 360 -6.03 20.66 9.58
CA GLY A 360 -4.69 20.99 10.07
C GLY A 360 -4.75 22.04 11.17
N THR A 361 -4.10 21.73 12.32
CA THR A 361 -4.18 22.55 13.53
C THR A 361 -2.81 22.72 14.14
N VAL A 362 -2.47 23.92 14.58
CA VAL A 362 -1.25 24.23 15.32
C VAL A 362 -1.64 24.77 16.69
N VAL A 363 -1.19 24.12 17.77
CA VAL A 363 -1.50 24.50 19.14
C VAL A 363 -0.24 24.70 19.96
N GLY A 364 -0.36 25.41 21.09
CA GLY A 364 0.77 25.64 22.02
C GLY A 364 1.74 26.74 21.56
N ILE A 365 1.35 27.60 20.63
CA ILE A 365 2.15 28.72 20.17
C ILE A 365 2.30 29.76 21.28
N THR A 366 3.53 30.06 21.64
CA THR A 366 3.90 31.18 22.54
C THR A 366 4.84 32.13 21.78
N ARG A 367 5.17 33.28 22.35
CA ARG A 367 6.09 34.25 21.74
C ARG A 367 7.48 33.68 21.44
N GLY A 368 7.87 32.61 22.13
CA GLY A 368 9.16 31.94 21.93
C GLY A 368 9.17 30.92 20.80
N VAL A 369 8.01 30.59 20.24
CA VAL A 369 7.92 29.63 19.11
C VAL A 369 8.35 30.32 17.82
N ASN A 370 9.27 29.71 17.09
CA ASN A 370 9.75 30.16 15.80
C ASN A 370 9.60 29.04 14.74
N LYS A 371 9.98 29.31 13.47
CA LYS A 371 9.83 28.33 12.39
C LYS A 371 10.50 26.99 12.65
N CYS A 372 11.63 26.96 13.37
CA CYS A 372 12.32 25.70 13.69
C CYS A 372 11.50 24.81 14.62
N HIS A 373 10.78 25.41 15.60
CA HIS A 373 9.88 24.69 16.49
C HIS A 373 8.68 24.10 15.70
N ILE A 374 8.12 24.85 14.74
CA ILE A 374 7.02 24.36 13.90
C ILE A 374 7.49 23.22 12.99
N ILE A 375 8.67 23.36 12.36
CA ILE A 375 9.26 22.29 11.53
C ILE A 375 9.47 21.03 12.38
N ARG A 376 10.04 21.18 13.56
CA ARG A 376 10.24 20.07 14.49
C ARG A 376 8.91 19.43 14.92
N ALA A 377 7.92 20.22 15.32
CA ALA A 377 6.60 19.72 15.69
C ALA A 377 5.89 19.02 14.52
N THR A 378 6.12 19.44 13.28
CA THR A 378 5.61 18.76 12.08
C THR A 378 6.27 17.39 11.89
N LEU A 379 7.59 17.26 12.04
CA LEU A 379 8.26 15.96 11.99
C LEU A 379 7.84 15.06 13.15
N ASP A 380 7.73 15.60 14.36
CA ASP A 380 7.28 14.84 15.54
C ASP A 380 5.85 14.32 15.35
N SER A 381 4.98 15.05 14.65
CA SER A 381 3.60 14.64 14.38
C SER A 381 3.50 13.36 13.56
N LEU A 382 4.47 13.12 12.67
CA LEU A 382 4.51 11.88 11.88
C LEU A 382 4.76 10.68 12.82
N ALA A 383 5.69 10.83 13.76
CA ALA A 383 5.99 9.79 14.74
C ALA A 383 4.81 9.52 15.69
N TYR A 384 4.08 10.56 16.09
CA TYR A 384 2.90 10.40 16.94
C TYR A 384 1.76 9.68 16.21
N GLN A 385 1.45 10.05 14.98
CA GLN A 385 0.42 9.36 14.17
C GLN A 385 0.74 7.87 13.98
N VAL A 386 2.00 7.54 13.70
CA VAL A 386 2.45 6.13 13.62
C VAL A 386 2.27 5.42 14.95
N ASN A 387 2.58 6.08 16.07
CA ASN A 387 2.34 5.51 17.40
C ASN A 387 0.86 5.25 17.65
N ASP A 388 -0.04 6.16 17.26
CA ASP A 388 -1.49 5.98 17.45
C ASP A 388 -1.98 4.71 16.72
N VAL A 389 -1.51 4.49 15.49
CA VAL A 389 -1.81 3.27 14.72
C VAL A 389 -1.23 2.02 15.38
N LEU A 390 0.03 2.06 15.84
CA LEU A 390 0.66 0.93 16.53
C LEU A 390 -0.03 0.57 17.85
N GLN A 391 -0.47 1.56 18.62
CA GLN A 391 -1.24 1.32 19.84
C GLN A 391 -2.60 0.65 19.51
N ALA A 392 -3.26 1.05 18.43
CA ALA A 392 -4.47 0.40 17.96
C ALA A 392 -4.19 -1.05 17.53
N MET A 393 -3.10 -1.31 16.79
CA MET A 393 -2.69 -2.66 16.40
C MET A 393 -2.42 -3.56 17.62
N ARG A 394 -1.72 -3.03 18.61
CA ARG A 394 -1.45 -3.74 19.86
C ARG A 394 -2.74 -4.03 20.63
N SER A 395 -3.64 -3.06 20.72
CA SER A 395 -4.93 -3.22 21.41
C SER A 395 -5.80 -4.30 20.77
N ASP A 396 -5.82 -4.37 19.42
CA ASP A 396 -6.63 -5.34 18.69
C ASP A 396 -6.02 -6.75 18.68
N SER A 397 -4.70 -6.86 18.55
CA SER A 397 -4.01 -8.14 18.38
C SER A 397 -3.47 -8.74 19.66
N GLY A 398 -3.22 -7.93 20.69
CA GLY A 398 -2.44 -8.33 21.85
C GLY A 398 -0.96 -8.64 21.55
N ILE A 399 -0.49 -8.33 20.34
CA ILE A 399 0.88 -8.61 19.90
C ILE A 399 1.76 -7.40 20.19
N GLU A 400 2.90 -7.64 20.85
CA GLU A 400 3.91 -6.58 21.06
C GLU A 400 4.73 -6.37 19.78
N LEU A 401 5.05 -5.11 19.50
CA LEU A 401 5.92 -4.74 18.39
C LEU A 401 7.37 -5.16 18.69
N ALA A 402 7.92 -6.06 17.88
CA ALA A 402 9.31 -6.46 18.02
C ALA A 402 10.27 -5.37 17.51
N SER A 403 10.00 -4.83 16.32
CA SER A 403 10.70 -3.70 15.70
C SER A 403 9.85 -3.10 14.59
N LEU A 404 10.12 -1.83 14.26
CA LEU A 404 9.50 -1.19 13.09
C LEU A 404 10.53 -1.09 11.96
N LYS A 405 10.27 -1.74 10.84
CA LYS A 405 11.06 -1.59 9.63
C LYS A 405 10.49 -0.45 8.79
N VAL A 406 11.35 0.41 8.25
CA VAL A 406 10.91 1.66 7.61
C VAL A 406 11.50 1.82 6.22
N ASP A 407 10.70 2.40 5.32
CA ASP A 407 11.12 2.76 3.96
C ASP A 407 10.38 4.01 3.49
N GLY A 408 10.55 4.37 2.21
CA GLY A 408 9.98 5.58 1.63
C GLY A 408 10.84 6.82 1.88
N GLY A 409 10.53 7.90 1.16
CA GLY A 409 11.40 9.08 1.08
C GLY A 409 11.71 9.76 2.42
N ALA A 410 10.74 9.87 3.32
CA ALA A 410 10.96 10.54 4.61
C ALA A 410 11.72 9.67 5.63
N SER A 411 11.91 8.36 5.38
CA SER A 411 12.75 7.50 6.22
C SER A 411 14.25 7.87 6.16
N ALA A 412 14.67 8.65 5.16
CA ALA A 412 16.02 9.20 5.07
C ALA A 412 16.33 10.22 6.19
N ASN A 413 15.31 10.84 6.78
CA ASN A 413 15.46 11.83 7.84
C ASN A 413 15.79 11.15 9.20
N ASN A 414 17.04 11.26 9.62
CA ASN A 414 17.51 10.59 10.86
C ASN A 414 16.88 11.18 12.13
N TYR A 415 16.51 12.48 12.13
CA TYR A 415 15.80 13.07 13.25
C TYR A 415 14.42 12.43 13.42
N LEU A 416 13.67 12.28 12.30
CA LEU A 416 12.37 11.64 12.31
C LEU A 416 12.47 10.19 12.77
N MET A 417 13.45 9.43 12.25
CA MET A 417 13.61 8.01 12.61
C MET A 417 13.98 7.82 14.10
N GLN A 418 14.83 8.68 14.64
CA GLN A 418 15.13 8.67 16.08
C GLN A 418 13.90 9.02 16.91
N THR A 419 13.16 10.08 16.52
CA THR A 419 11.89 10.44 17.18
C THR A 419 10.89 9.30 17.12
N GLN A 420 10.80 8.60 15.97
CA GLN A 420 9.93 7.44 15.83
C GLN A 420 10.29 6.35 16.85
N ALA A 421 11.56 5.96 16.95
CA ALA A 421 12.02 4.97 17.92
C ALA A 421 11.69 5.39 19.37
N ASP A 422 11.94 6.64 19.68
CA ASP A 422 11.69 7.23 21.01
C ASP A 422 10.20 7.17 21.39
N ILE A 423 9.31 7.49 20.46
CA ILE A 423 7.87 7.57 20.73
C ILE A 423 7.23 6.18 20.79
N ILE A 424 7.57 5.26 19.89
CA ILE A 424 7.00 3.90 19.90
C ILE A 424 7.65 2.98 20.96
N ASN A 425 8.77 3.40 21.53
CA ASN A 425 9.58 2.60 22.46
C ASN A 425 10.04 1.25 21.91
N ALA A 426 10.43 1.22 20.65
CA ALA A 426 10.94 0.02 19.98
C ALA A 426 12.00 0.41 18.94
N PRO A 427 12.91 -0.51 18.58
CA PRO A 427 13.89 -0.26 17.52
C PRO A 427 13.22 0.08 16.18
N VAL A 428 13.78 1.07 15.47
CA VAL A 428 13.41 1.42 14.10
C VAL A 428 14.58 1.03 13.19
N ASN A 429 14.32 0.12 12.26
CA ASN A 429 15.31 -0.44 11.34
C ASN A 429 15.10 0.10 9.91
N ARG A 430 16.08 0.82 9.39
CA ARG A 430 16.09 1.29 8.01
C ARG A 430 16.98 0.34 7.19
N PRO A 431 16.47 -0.27 6.09
CA PRO A 431 17.28 -1.14 5.22
C PRO A 431 18.17 -0.32 4.29
N GLN A 432 19.22 -0.97 3.76
CA GLN A 432 20.07 -0.39 2.72
C GLN A 432 19.32 -0.23 1.40
N CYS A 433 18.52 -1.22 1.02
CA CYS A 433 17.66 -1.13 -0.15
C CYS A 433 16.29 -0.59 0.25
N VAL A 434 15.94 0.58 -0.27
CA VAL A 434 14.66 1.26 0.01
C VAL A 434 13.54 0.85 -0.98
N GLU A 435 13.87 0.08 -2.01
CA GLU A 435 12.92 -0.43 -3.02
C GLU A 435 12.24 -1.74 -2.56
N THR A 436 11.78 -1.73 -1.32
CA THR A 436 11.27 -2.92 -0.62
C THR A 436 10.00 -3.47 -1.26
N THR A 437 9.18 -2.62 -1.87
CA THR A 437 7.96 -3.01 -2.59
C THR A 437 8.27 -3.89 -3.80
N ALA A 438 9.13 -3.41 -4.70
CA ALA A 438 9.56 -4.18 -5.87
C ALA A 438 10.34 -5.44 -5.46
N MET A 439 11.18 -5.33 -4.43
CA MET A 439 11.93 -6.46 -3.89
C MET A 439 11.02 -7.56 -3.35
N GLY A 440 9.93 -7.21 -2.66
CA GLY A 440 8.94 -8.17 -2.17
C GLY A 440 8.29 -8.96 -3.30
N ALA A 441 7.91 -8.30 -4.39
CA ALA A 441 7.39 -8.98 -5.58
C ALA A 441 8.44 -9.90 -6.22
N ALA A 442 9.70 -9.46 -6.29
CA ALA A 442 10.80 -10.29 -6.78
C ALA A 442 11.00 -11.53 -5.91
N TYR A 443 10.99 -11.38 -4.58
CA TYR A 443 11.15 -12.50 -3.64
C TYR A 443 10.02 -13.51 -3.78
N LEU A 444 8.76 -13.08 -3.84
CA LEU A 444 7.62 -13.96 -4.05
C LEU A 444 7.75 -14.75 -5.36
N ALA A 445 8.16 -14.08 -6.43
CA ALA A 445 8.36 -14.72 -7.72
C ALA A 445 9.54 -15.70 -7.73
N GLY A 446 10.66 -15.30 -7.18
CA GLY A 446 11.88 -16.12 -7.13
C GLY A 446 11.73 -17.36 -6.25
N LEU A 447 11.02 -17.26 -5.14
CA LEU A 447 10.67 -18.40 -4.29
C LEU A 447 9.83 -19.43 -5.04
N ALA A 448 8.85 -18.99 -5.81
CA ALA A 448 7.95 -19.89 -6.57
C ALA A 448 8.67 -20.73 -7.64
N VAL A 449 9.81 -20.27 -8.15
CA VAL A 449 10.61 -20.96 -9.18
C VAL A 449 11.93 -21.54 -8.63
N GLY A 450 12.20 -21.42 -7.32
CA GLY A 450 13.41 -21.91 -6.69
C GLY A 450 14.67 -21.11 -7.01
N TYR A 451 14.53 -19.83 -7.37
CA TYR A 451 15.68 -18.92 -7.50
C TYR A 451 16.28 -18.59 -6.13
N TRP A 452 15.45 -18.40 -5.12
CA TRP A 452 15.77 -18.51 -3.69
C TRP A 452 15.07 -19.75 -3.15
N GLU A 453 15.77 -20.56 -2.36
CA GLU A 453 15.23 -21.84 -1.89
C GLU A 453 14.15 -21.66 -0.81
N ASN A 454 14.32 -20.64 0.05
CA ASN A 454 13.43 -20.43 1.21
C ASN A 454 13.50 -18.98 1.71
N LYS A 455 12.68 -18.66 2.72
CA LYS A 455 12.65 -17.33 3.36
C LYS A 455 13.96 -16.97 4.06
N GLU A 456 14.71 -17.93 4.54
CA GLU A 456 16.00 -17.72 5.18
C GLU A 456 17.03 -17.15 4.20
N ASP A 457 17.00 -17.56 2.93
CA ASP A 457 17.85 -16.98 1.89
C ASP A 457 17.44 -15.54 1.57
N VAL A 458 16.13 -15.27 1.56
CA VAL A 458 15.61 -13.90 1.41
C VAL A 458 16.04 -13.00 2.58
N ILE A 459 15.98 -13.50 3.81
CA ILE A 459 16.41 -12.74 5.00
C ILE A 459 17.89 -12.37 4.93
N LYS A 460 18.76 -13.24 4.41
CA LYS A 460 20.18 -12.95 4.24
C LYS A 460 20.46 -11.76 3.32
N ASN A 461 19.57 -11.52 2.37
CA ASN A 461 19.69 -10.39 1.43
C ASN A 461 19.21 -9.06 2.05
N TRP A 462 18.48 -9.12 3.16
CA TRP A 462 17.99 -7.92 3.85
C TRP A 462 19.10 -7.37 4.76
N ALA A 463 19.70 -6.26 4.36
CA ALA A 463 20.79 -5.62 5.08
C ALA A 463 20.31 -4.32 5.72
N ILE A 464 20.64 -4.12 7.01
CA ILE A 464 20.35 -2.90 7.75
C ILE A 464 21.33 -1.81 7.33
N ASP A 465 20.82 -0.62 6.97
CA ASP A 465 21.60 0.61 6.89
C ASP A 465 21.82 1.17 8.30
N ARG A 466 20.72 1.32 9.06
CA ARG A 466 20.79 1.87 10.40
C ARG A 466 19.64 1.41 11.29
N THR A 467 19.97 1.10 12.55
CA THR A 467 19.02 0.94 13.65
C THR A 467 19.01 2.18 14.53
N PHE A 468 17.81 2.64 14.87
CA PHE A 468 17.57 3.73 15.82
C PHE A 468 16.94 3.12 17.07
N GLU A 469 17.66 3.20 18.18
CA GLU A 469 17.19 2.71 19.48
C GLU A 469 16.49 3.83 20.26
N PRO A 470 15.45 3.53 21.06
CA PRO A 470 14.81 4.52 21.93
C PRO A 470 15.79 5.02 23.00
N VAL A 471 15.90 6.35 23.16
CA VAL A 471 16.84 6.98 24.09
C VAL A 471 16.19 7.90 25.12
N ILE A 472 14.92 8.30 24.93
CA ILE A 472 14.23 9.15 25.90
C ILE A 472 13.64 8.33 27.05
N SER A 473 13.47 8.98 28.22
CA SER A 473 12.84 8.34 29.37
C SER A 473 11.34 8.05 29.11
N GLY A 474 10.78 7.10 29.85
CA GLY A 474 9.34 6.80 29.81
C GLY A 474 8.49 8.02 30.24
N GLU A 475 8.98 8.84 31.17
CA GLU A 475 8.32 10.07 31.60
C GLU A 475 8.23 11.10 30.46
N GLU A 476 9.34 11.35 29.78
CA GLU A 476 9.38 12.28 28.64
C GLU A 476 8.49 11.78 27.48
N ARG A 477 8.53 10.48 27.18
CA ARG A 477 7.66 9.87 26.18
C ARG A 477 6.19 10.07 26.52
N THR A 478 5.78 9.75 27.74
CA THR A 478 4.40 9.91 28.23
C THR A 478 3.95 11.37 28.14
N LYS A 479 4.81 12.30 28.53
CA LYS A 479 4.53 13.73 28.44
C LYS A 479 4.27 14.17 27.00
N ARG A 480 5.11 13.75 26.05
CA ARG A 480 4.95 14.07 24.61
C ARG A 480 3.67 13.49 24.05
N ILE A 481 3.37 12.20 24.29
CA ILE A 481 2.16 11.53 23.83
C ILE A 481 0.90 12.18 24.41
N ASN A 482 0.90 12.53 25.70
CA ASN A 482 -0.23 13.23 26.32
C ASN A 482 -0.46 14.63 25.72
N GLY A 483 0.62 15.33 25.36
CA GLY A 483 0.54 16.60 24.64
C GLY A 483 -0.07 16.43 23.24
N TRP A 484 0.37 15.42 22.50
CA TRP A 484 -0.18 15.05 21.21
C TRP A 484 -1.68 14.71 21.28
N ASN A 485 -2.07 13.83 22.20
CA ASN A 485 -3.47 13.44 22.38
C ASN A 485 -4.39 14.62 22.70
N ARG A 486 -3.88 15.66 23.40
CA ARG A 486 -4.62 16.91 23.58
C ARG A 486 -4.71 17.72 22.30
N ALA A 487 -3.61 17.83 21.55
CA ALA A 487 -3.55 18.59 20.31
C ALA A 487 -4.53 18.04 19.26
N VAL A 488 -4.58 16.72 19.09
CA VAL A 488 -5.50 16.05 18.15
C VAL A 488 -6.96 16.41 18.42
N LYS A 489 -7.37 16.51 19.69
CA LYS A 489 -8.75 16.86 20.04
C LYS A 489 -9.21 18.24 19.52
N TYR A 490 -8.27 19.18 19.33
CA TYR A 490 -8.60 20.51 18.79
C TYR A 490 -8.75 20.52 17.28
N SER A 491 -8.41 19.45 16.59
CA SER A 491 -8.58 19.31 15.14
C SER A 491 -9.89 18.66 14.73
N PHE A 492 -10.57 17.96 15.67
CA PHE A 492 -11.79 17.21 15.39
C PHE A 492 -12.95 18.12 14.99
N ASP A 493 -13.79 17.62 14.10
CA ASP A 493 -15.03 18.23 13.64
C ASP A 493 -14.88 19.67 13.10
N TRP A 494 -13.67 20.16 12.88
CA TRP A 494 -13.39 21.55 12.53
C TRP A 494 -14.17 22.06 11.30
N ALA A 495 -14.34 21.23 10.28
CA ALA A 495 -15.05 21.58 9.05
C ALA A 495 -16.50 21.10 9.03
N LYS A 496 -17.04 20.65 10.14
CA LYS A 496 -18.44 20.30 10.26
C LYS A 496 -19.25 21.59 10.39
N GLU A 497 -20.18 21.78 9.47
CA GLU A 497 -21.11 22.89 9.54
C GLU A 497 -22.10 22.65 10.70
N ASP A 498 -22.43 23.72 11.46
CA ASP A 498 -23.37 23.68 12.59
C ASP A 498 -24.83 23.33 12.18
#